data_fd64ba84d21dff8c38ad0d49ee6f1038
#
_entry.id   fd64ba84d21dff8c38ad0d49ee6f1038
#
_cell.length_a   1.000
_cell.length_b   1.000
_cell.length_c   1.000
_cell.angle_alpha   90.00
_cell.angle_beta   90.00
_cell.angle_gamma   90.00
#
_symmetry.space_group_name_H-M   'P 1'
#
loop_
_entity.id
_entity.type
_entity.pdbx_description
1 polymer ?
#
loop_
_entity_poly.entity_id
_entity_poly.type
_entity_poly.pdbx_seq_one_letter_code
_entity_poly.pdbx_strand_id
1 'polypeptide(L)'
;MKIIDLNSAGGIGANCLYCQVGDFHFVIDSGLNPKQVGRSATPDLRPLVGVKLDLIFITHCHLDHIGSLPLLMRHQPNTPVIMTLPSRMLIERMLHNSSNVMVREREEKGIMEYPLFTHDEIDRIAPRLLPHPLNSPKKFAGAQDDIEFTFHAAGHIAGACGVEIVHKHRRIFFTGDVLFSPQRILDGAKLPRVHFDTLVTETTHGATDKPPGNLRSNEMIRLIDTINRTLLRGGSVLIPVFALGRMQEILAILHDARKFNRLGAAPIFASGLGMDLCDYLDDISKKTGLVHFTRTILKELKIKKSPRDLVPGKEPPTQGIYVVSSGMMVEKTASYTLASCLVGNAKHSICFVGYCDPDTPGGHLQAAQNGEEFLFAAVNVKARIRAQIERFEFSGHATREELLDYALACQPRSIVLTHGDPPARAWFATQLAEKLPQAKVLDPVPLQPYQV
;
A
#
# COMPACT_ATOMS: atom_id res chain seq x y z
N MET A 1 20.73 -2.95 -18.96
CA MET A 1 19.30 -2.58 -19.01
C MET A 1 19.20 -1.07 -18.96
N LYS A 2 18.30 -0.49 -19.78
CA LYS A 2 17.93 0.93 -19.62
C LYS A 2 16.73 1.01 -18.68
N ILE A 3 16.74 1.95 -17.75
CA ILE A 3 15.63 2.22 -16.82
C ILE A 3 15.35 3.73 -16.75
N ILE A 4 14.07 4.09 -16.67
CA ILE A 4 13.60 5.47 -16.46
C ILE A 4 12.50 5.44 -15.39
N ASP A 5 12.66 6.20 -14.32
CA ASP A 5 11.58 6.45 -13.37
C ASP A 5 10.63 7.50 -13.96
N LEU A 6 9.39 7.11 -14.23
CA LEU A 6 8.36 7.99 -14.79
C LEU A 6 7.58 8.76 -13.71
N ASN A 7 7.83 8.50 -12.43
CA ASN A 7 7.28 9.27 -11.32
C ASN A 7 7.95 10.66 -11.25
N SER A 8 7.42 11.62 -11.99
CA SER A 8 8.01 12.97 -12.09
C SER A 8 8.12 13.72 -10.75
N ALA A 9 7.27 13.39 -9.78
CA ALA A 9 7.32 13.98 -8.44
C ALA A 9 8.42 13.38 -7.55
N GLY A 10 8.92 12.19 -7.90
CA GLY A 10 9.80 11.40 -7.04
C GLY A 10 9.11 10.90 -5.77
N GLY A 11 9.86 10.24 -4.89
CA GLY A 11 9.33 9.75 -3.62
C GLY A 11 8.34 8.59 -3.76
N ILE A 12 7.44 8.47 -2.78
CA ILE A 12 6.36 7.47 -2.75
C ILE A 12 5.17 7.99 -3.55
N GLY A 13 4.61 7.14 -4.41
CA GLY A 13 3.44 7.43 -5.24
C GLY A 13 3.77 7.51 -6.73
N ALA A 14 2.76 7.40 -7.59
CA ALA A 14 2.85 7.37 -9.04
C ALA A 14 3.94 6.39 -9.56
N ASN A 15 4.13 5.26 -8.88
CA ASN A 15 5.16 4.29 -9.24
C ASN A 15 4.98 3.82 -10.68
N CYS A 16 6.00 4.03 -11.50
CA CYS A 16 5.97 3.66 -12.90
C CYS A 16 7.40 3.63 -13.43
N LEU A 17 7.96 2.43 -13.58
CA LEU A 17 9.33 2.25 -14.08
C LEU A 17 9.29 1.73 -15.51
N TYR A 18 9.74 2.52 -16.46
CA TYR A 18 9.98 2.05 -17.82
C TYR A 18 11.34 1.37 -17.91
N CYS A 19 11.36 0.18 -18.47
CA CYS A 19 12.56 -0.64 -18.66
C CYS A 19 12.70 -1.12 -20.09
N GLN A 20 13.95 -1.16 -20.56
CA GLN A 20 14.34 -1.79 -21.82
C GLN A 20 15.45 -2.80 -21.57
N VAL A 21 15.20 -4.03 -21.98
CA VAL A 21 16.17 -5.15 -21.87
C VAL A 21 16.26 -5.84 -23.23
N GLY A 22 17.40 -5.73 -23.91
CA GLY A 22 17.46 -6.12 -25.32
C GLY A 22 16.45 -5.32 -26.14
N ASP A 23 15.62 -6.02 -26.89
CA ASP A 23 14.55 -5.43 -27.71
C ASP A 23 13.23 -5.29 -26.94
N PHE A 24 13.15 -5.75 -25.69
CA PHE A 24 11.94 -5.72 -24.89
C PHE A 24 11.75 -4.39 -24.17
N HIS A 25 10.56 -3.84 -24.32
CA HIS A 25 10.09 -2.63 -23.67
C HIS A 25 8.96 -2.98 -22.70
N PHE A 26 9.14 -2.74 -21.43
CA PHE A 26 8.10 -3.01 -20.44
C PHE A 26 8.04 -1.93 -19.36
N VAL A 27 6.91 -1.92 -18.66
CA VAL A 27 6.67 -1.04 -17.52
C VAL A 27 6.37 -1.89 -16.30
N ILE A 28 6.94 -1.50 -15.16
CA ILE A 28 6.57 -2.03 -13.84
C ILE A 28 5.71 -0.98 -13.16
N ASP A 29 4.45 -1.33 -12.87
CA ASP A 29 3.40 -0.53 -12.26
C ASP A 29 2.99 0.73 -13.07
N SER A 30 1.86 1.31 -12.71
CA SER A 30 1.36 2.59 -13.24
C SER A 30 0.44 3.22 -12.19
N GLY A 31 1.02 3.96 -11.26
CA GLY A 31 0.38 4.44 -10.05
C GLY A 31 -0.14 5.88 -10.11
N LEU A 32 -0.80 6.30 -9.04
CA LEU A 32 -1.16 7.69 -8.77
C LEU A 32 -0.46 8.18 -7.51
N ASN A 33 0.02 9.41 -7.54
CA ASN A 33 0.60 10.05 -6.37
C ASN A 33 -0.50 10.50 -5.40
N PRO A 34 -0.54 9.98 -4.15
CA PRO A 34 -1.59 10.30 -3.20
C PRO A 34 -1.52 11.74 -2.65
N LYS A 35 -0.40 12.43 -2.85
CA LYS A 35 -0.16 13.82 -2.39
C LYS A 35 -0.56 14.86 -3.45
N GLN A 36 -0.86 14.44 -4.67
CA GLN A 36 -1.17 15.32 -5.79
C GLN A 36 -2.58 15.06 -6.32
N VAL A 37 -3.10 15.99 -7.10
CA VAL A 37 -4.46 15.92 -7.66
C VAL A 37 -4.44 16.13 -9.17
N GLY A 38 -5.47 15.66 -9.85
CA GLY A 38 -5.58 15.81 -11.29
C GLY A 38 -4.44 15.11 -12.04
N ARG A 39 -4.01 15.70 -13.14
CA ARG A 39 -2.93 15.14 -13.97
C ARG A 39 -1.56 15.16 -13.29
N SER A 40 -1.33 16.05 -12.33
CA SER A 40 -0.06 16.07 -11.60
C SER A 40 0.15 14.82 -10.74
N ALA A 41 -0.93 14.11 -10.38
CA ALA A 41 -0.86 12.84 -9.68
C ALA A 41 -0.41 11.65 -10.54
N THR A 42 -0.28 11.83 -11.87
CA THR A 42 0.06 10.73 -12.79
C THR A 42 1.56 10.68 -13.09
N PRO A 43 2.10 9.50 -13.46
CA PRO A 43 3.43 9.42 -14.06
C PRO A 43 3.51 10.26 -15.34
N ASP A 44 4.69 10.71 -15.68
CA ASP A 44 4.95 11.38 -16.96
C ASP A 44 5.18 10.33 -18.05
N LEU A 45 4.20 10.13 -18.89
CA LEU A 45 4.23 9.14 -19.97
C LEU A 45 4.90 9.66 -21.27
N ARG A 46 5.41 10.90 -21.32
CA ARG A 46 6.08 11.45 -22.51
C ARG A 46 7.28 10.62 -22.98
N PRO A 47 8.11 10.03 -22.10
CA PRO A 47 9.17 9.12 -22.53
C PRO A 47 8.71 7.86 -23.27
N LEU A 48 7.42 7.52 -23.21
CA LEU A 48 6.82 6.38 -23.90
C LEU A 48 6.21 6.75 -25.28
N VAL A 49 6.25 8.02 -25.68
CA VAL A 49 5.73 8.43 -27.00
C VAL A 49 6.55 7.76 -28.10
N GLY A 50 5.89 7.03 -28.99
CA GLY A 50 6.52 6.25 -30.06
C GLY A 50 7.13 4.91 -29.60
N VAL A 51 7.11 4.58 -28.31
CA VAL A 51 7.53 3.28 -27.80
C VAL A 51 6.33 2.35 -27.76
N LYS A 52 6.45 1.18 -28.37
CA LYS A 52 5.50 0.09 -28.22
C LYS A 52 5.95 -0.77 -27.05
N LEU A 53 5.15 -0.85 -26.01
CA LEU A 53 5.41 -1.75 -24.88
C LEU A 53 5.03 -3.19 -25.25
N ASP A 54 5.88 -4.13 -24.87
CA ASP A 54 5.64 -5.57 -25.00
C ASP A 54 4.81 -6.10 -23.82
N LEU A 55 5.08 -5.59 -22.61
CA LEU A 55 4.46 -6.04 -21.37
C LEU A 55 4.28 -4.87 -20.38
N ILE A 56 3.25 -4.98 -19.55
CA ILE A 56 3.11 -4.20 -18.31
C ILE A 56 3.02 -5.20 -17.16
N PHE A 57 3.86 -5.07 -16.15
CA PHE A 57 3.79 -5.88 -14.94
C PHE A 57 3.17 -5.06 -13.81
N ILE A 58 2.24 -5.65 -13.07
CA ILE A 58 1.67 -5.07 -11.86
C ILE A 58 2.16 -5.87 -10.67
N THR A 59 2.87 -5.20 -9.77
CA THR A 59 3.39 -5.80 -8.55
C THR A 59 2.29 -6.06 -7.53
N HIS A 60 1.36 -5.11 -7.34
CA HIS A 60 0.22 -5.23 -6.44
C HIS A 60 -0.85 -4.13 -6.69
N CYS A 61 -1.96 -4.16 -5.92
CA CYS A 61 -3.16 -3.35 -6.22
C CYS A 61 -3.35 -2.11 -5.33
N HIS A 62 -2.32 -1.55 -4.69
CA HIS A 62 -2.43 -0.20 -4.14
C HIS A 62 -2.48 0.85 -5.26
N LEU A 63 -3.17 1.98 -5.02
CA LEU A 63 -3.42 2.98 -6.08
C LEU A 63 -2.15 3.69 -6.55
N ASP A 64 -1.14 3.79 -5.74
CA ASP A 64 0.18 4.30 -6.11
C ASP A 64 0.99 3.34 -7.02
N HIS A 65 0.43 2.14 -7.32
CA HIS A 65 0.97 1.15 -8.26
C HIS A 65 0.05 0.87 -9.45
N ILE A 66 -1.28 1.08 -9.32
CA ILE A 66 -2.24 0.79 -10.41
C ILE A 66 -3.09 1.98 -10.84
N GLY A 67 -3.08 3.07 -10.08
CA GLY A 67 -4.11 4.10 -10.17
C GLY A 67 -4.13 4.87 -11.50
N SER A 68 -3.03 4.87 -12.28
CA SER A 68 -2.98 5.45 -13.62
C SER A 68 -2.94 4.41 -14.75
N LEU A 69 -3.09 3.12 -14.45
CA LEU A 69 -3.07 2.08 -15.48
C LEU A 69 -4.05 2.33 -16.64
N PRO A 70 -5.31 2.78 -16.42
CA PRO A 70 -6.20 3.09 -17.54
C PRO A 70 -5.65 4.18 -18.45
N LEU A 71 -4.91 5.17 -17.92
CA LEU A 71 -4.27 6.22 -18.69
C LEU A 71 -3.12 5.68 -19.55
N LEU A 72 -2.26 4.84 -18.98
CA LEU A 72 -1.20 4.16 -19.71
C LEU A 72 -1.78 3.32 -20.85
N MET A 73 -2.87 2.60 -20.60
CA MET A 73 -3.54 1.74 -21.56
C MET A 73 -4.25 2.51 -22.70
N ARG A 74 -4.54 3.81 -22.54
CA ARG A 74 -5.00 4.66 -23.68
C ARG A 74 -3.93 4.74 -24.78
N HIS A 75 -2.65 4.79 -24.37
CA HIS A 75 -1.51 4.86 -25.28
C HIS A 75 -0.99 3.49 -25.69
N GLN A 76 -1.32 2.45 -24.93
CA GLN A 76 -0.84 1.07 -25.10
C GLN A 76 -2.00 0.05 -25.10
N PRO A 77 -3.05 0.22 -25.97
CA PRO A 77 -4.34 -0.50 -25.82
C PRO A 77 -4.24 -2.02 -26.02
N ASN A 78 -3.19 -2.49 -26.67
CA ASN A 78 -2.99 -3.89 -26.99
C ASN A 78 -1.95 -4.59 -26.12
N THR A 79 -1.25 -3.87 -25.24
CA THR A 79 -0.21 -4.42 -24.40
C THR A 79 -0.82 -5.30 -23.29
N PRO A 80 -0.37 -6.55 -23.14
CA PRO A 80 -0.81 -7.41 -22.04
C PRO A 80 -0.30 -6.86 -20.70
N VAL A 81 -1.18 -6.90 -19.70
CA VAL A 81 -0.89 -6.50 -18.31
C VAL A 81 -0.83 -7.75 -17.45
N ILE A 82 0.35 -8.11 -16.96
CA ILE A 82 0.59 -9.36 -16.25
C ILE A 82 0.65 -9.10 -14.74
N MET A 83 -0.06 -9.91 -13.97
CA MET A 83 -0.14 -9.79 -12.52
C MET A 83 -0.44 -11.14 -11.87
N THR A 84 -0.39 -11.22 -10.54
CA THR A 84 -0.84 -12.43 -9.82
C THR A 84 -2.37 -12.59 -9.90
N LEU A 85 -2.87 -13.81 -9.68
CA LEU A 85 -4.32 -14.06 -9.66
C LEU A 85 -5.05 -13.24 -8.56
N PRO A 86 -4.54 -13.10 -7.33
CA PRO A 86 -5.16 -12.20 -6.35
C PRO A 86 -5.21 -10.74 -6.81
N SER A 87 -4.15 -10.22 -7.42
CA SER A 87 -4.15 -8.87 -7.99
C SER A 87 -5.18 -8.73 -9.12
N ARG A 88 -5.30 -9.73 -9.99
CA ARG A 88 -6.31 -9.76 -11.05
C ARG A 88 -7.74 -9.70 -10.49
N MET A 89 -8.00 -10.35 -9.35
CA MET A 89 -9.30 -10.32 -8.70
C MET A 89 -9.62 -8.97 -8.04
N LEU A 90 -8.61 -8.22 -7.62
CA LEU A 90 -8.76 -6.96 -6.87
C LEU A 90 -8.76 -5.71 -7.75
N ILE A 91 -8.01 -5.71 -8.86
CA ILE A 91 -7.63 -4.50 -9.60
C ILE A 91 -8.84 -3.71 -10.11
N GLU A 92 -9.82 -4.37 -10.72
CA GLU A 92 -11.01 -3.70 -11.25
C GLU A 92 -11.80 -3.01 -10.13
N ARG A 93 -12.00 -3.70 -8.99
CA ARG A 93 -12.69 -3.11 -7.83
C ARG A 93 -11.97 -1.86 -7.28
N MET A 94 -10.65 -1.91 -7.24
CA MET A 94 -9.83 -0.78 -6.79
C MET A 94 -9.92 0.40 -7.76
N LEU A 95 -9.79 0.16 -9.06
CA LEU A 95 -9.89 1.20 -10.10
C LEU A 95 -11.29 1.82 -10.17
N HIS A 96 -12.35 1.02 -10.13
CA HIS A 96 -13.73 1.53 -10.09
C HIS A 96 -13.98 2.41 -8.85
N ASN A 97 -13.45 2.01 -7.70
CA ASN A 97 -13.55 2.86 -6.51
C ASN A 97 -12.77 4.16 -6.66
N SER A 98 -11.58 4.12 -7.25
CA SER A 98 -10.79 5.32 -7.52
C SER A 98 -11.52 6.29 -8.43
N SER A 99 -12.15 5.80 -9.52
CA SER A 99 -12.99 6.62 -10.41
C SER A 99 -14.14 7.29 -9.64
N ASN A 100 -14.86 6.54 -8.79
CA ASN A 100 -15.93 7.09 -7.95
C ASN A 100 -15.45 8.18 -6.99
N VAL A 101 -14.26 7.99 -6.38
CA VAL A 101 -13.65 9.00 -5.52
C VAL A 101 -13.32 10.26 -6.31
N MET A 102 -12.75 10.13 -7.50
CA MET A 102 -12.44 11.27 -8.39
C MET A 102 -13.69 12.04 -8.81
N VAL A 103 -14.78 11.35 -9.15
CA VAL A 103 -16.08 12.01 -9.48
C VAL A 103 -16.56 12.84 -8.31
N ARG A 104 -16.55 12.28 -7.10
CA ARG A 104 -16.95 12.99 -5.89
C ARG A 104 -16.02 14.19 -5.60
N GLU A 105 -14.70 14.02 -5.74
CA GLU A 105 -13.74 15.12 -5.50
C GLU A 105 -13.86 16.23 -6.56
N ARG A 106 -14.25 15.92 -7.79
CA ARG A 106 -14.60 16.92 -8.78
C ARG A 106 -15.74 17.81 -8.29
N GLU A 107 -16.81 17.20 -7.77
CA GLU A 107 -17.98 17.91 -7.26
C GLU A 107 -17.67 18.70 -5.98
N GLU A 108 -16.95 18.08 -5.04
CA GLU A 108 -16.72 18.64 -3.71
C GLU A 108 -15.56 19.65 -3.65
N LYS A 109 -14.50 19.43 -4.46
CA LYS A 109 -13.25 20.22 -4.42
C LYS A 109 -13.03 21.04 -5.70
N GLY A 110 -13.90 20.91 -6.71
CA GLY A 110 -13.76 21.62 -7.97
C GLY A 110 -12.59 21.19 -8.84
N ILE A 111 -12.10 19.94 -8.69
CA ILE A 111 -10.98 19.44 -9.49
C ILE A 111 -11.50 19.05 -10.88
N MET A 112 -11.47 20.00 -11.82
CA MET A 112 -12.09 19.85 -13.14
C MET A 112 -11.50 18.74 -14.01
N GLU A 113 -10.26 18.31 -13.75
CA GLU A 113 -9.59 17.21 -14.48
C GLU A 113 -10.13 15.82 -14.10
N TYR A 114 -10.84 15.71 -12.99
CA TYR A 114 -11.42 14.44 -12.53
C TYR A 114 -12.76 14.13 -13.21
N PRO A 115 -13.12 12.86 -13.44
CA PRO A 115 -12.25 11.69 -13.22
C PRO A 115 -11.18 11.58 -14.32
N LEU A 116 -9.98 11.13 -13.97
CA LEU A 116 -8.89 10.92 -14.92
C LEU A 116 -9.22 9.79 -15.92
N PHE A 117 -10.04 8.83 -15.49
CA PHE A 117 -10.53 7.72 -16.30
C PHE A 117 -11.94 7.31 -15.85
N THR A 118 -12.68 6.71 -16.76
CA THR A 118 -14.08 6.31 -16.56
C THR A 118 -14.22 4.81 -16.25
N HIS A 119 -15.40 4.40 -15.81
CA HIS A 119 -15.76 2.98 -15.63
C HIS A 119 -15.63 2.20 -16.94
N ASP A 120 -16.10 2.76 -18.07
CA ASP A 120 -16.02 2.12 -19.38
C ASP A 120 -14.57 1.88 -19.84
N GLU A 121 -13.63 2.75 -19.43
CA GLU A 121 -12.21 2.54 -19.73
C GLU A 121 -11.62 1.41 -18.92
N ILE A 122 -12.03 1.26 -17.66
CA ILE A 122 -11.63 0.12 -16.82
C ILE A 122 -12.15 -1.18 -17.45
N ASP A 123 -13.42 -1.23 -17.82
CA ASP A 123 -14.04 -2.41 -18.44
C ASP A 123 -13.37 -2.78 -19.78
N ARG A 124 -12.97 -1.77 -20.57
CA ARG A 124 -12.25 -2.00 -21.83
C ARG A 124 -10.87 -2.60 -21.67
N ILE A 125 -10.13 -2.29 -20.61
CA ILE A 125 -8.81 -2.88 -20.37
C ILE A 125 -8.89 -4.27 -19.71
N ALA A 126 -10.01 -4.64 -19.10
CA ALA A 126 -10.18 -5.90 -18.35
C ALA A 126 -9.74 -7.16 -19.13
N PRO A 127 -9.98 -7.31 -20.46
CA PRO A 127 -9.50 -8.46 -21.24
C PRO A 127 -7.97 -8.53 -21.38
N ARG A 128 -7.25 -7.43 -21.10
CA ARG A 128 -5.77 -7.37 -21.17
C ARG A 128 -5.12 -7.67 -19.82
N LEU A 129 -5.90 -7.74 -18.72
CA LEU A 129 -5.44 -8.04 -17.38
C LEU A 129 -5.30 -9.57 -17.22
N LEU A 130 -4.08 -10.07 -17.33
CA LEU A 130 -3.79 -11.50 -17.41
C LEU A 130 -3.14 -12.01 -16.11
N PRO A 131 -3.76 -12.98 -15.42
CA PRO A 131 -3.16 -13.56 -14.23
C PRO A 131 -2.03 -14.54 -14.59
N HIS A 132 -0.98 -14.53 -13.76
CA HIS A 132 0.10 -15.51 -13.83
C HIS A 132 0.43 -16.02 -12.42
N PRO A 133 0.68 -17.34 -12.24
CA PRO A 133 0.95 -17.91 -10.92
C PRO A 133 2.33 -17.51 -10.38
N LEU A 134 2.47 -17.55 -9.05
CA LEU A 134 3.75 -17.39 -8.37
C LEU A 134 4.66 -18.59 -8.67
N ASN A 135 5.98 -18.34 -8.63
CA ASN A 135 7.04 -19.36 -8.80
C ASN A 135 6.91 -20.20 -10.07
N SER A 136 6.31 -19.65 -11.11
CA SER A 136 6.13 -20.30 -12.41
C SER A 136 6.82 -19.47 -13.49
N PRO A 137 7.99 -19.90 -13.98
CA PRO A 137 8.68 -19.20 -15.07
C PRO A 137 7.84 -19.19 -16.34
N LYS A 138 7.81 -18.05 -17.03
CA LYS A 138 7.13 -17.91 -18.31
C LYS A 138 8.01 -17.18 -19.30
N LYS A 139 8.27 -17.80 -20.45
CA LYS A 139 8.94 -17.17 -21.56
C LYS A 139 8.00 -16.30 -22.36
N PHE A 140 8.50 -15.17 -22.78
CA PHE A 140 7.86 -14.25 -23.70
C PHE A 140 8.81 -14.01 -24.87
N ALA A 141 8.35 -14.39 -26.07
CA ALA A 141 9.15 -14.25 -27.29
C ALA A 141 9.01 -12.84 -27.85
N GLY A 142 10.13 -12.20 -28.14
CA GLY A 142 10.25 -10.96 -28.87
C GLY A 142 10.57 -11.18 -30.36
N ALA A 143 10.99 -10.10 -31.03
CA ALA A 143 11.32 -10.16 -32.45
C ALA A 143 12.68 -10.86 -32.71
N GLN A 144 13.66 -10.72 -31.81
CA GLN A 144 15.01 -11.23 -31.96
C GLN A 144 15.45 -12.14 -30.80
N ASP A 145 14.82 -12.03 -29.67
CA ASP A 145 15.22 -12.59 -28.39
C ASP A 145 14.01 -13.02 -27.56
N ASP A 146 14.25 -13.72 -26.43
CA ASP A 146 13.22 -14.02 -25.43
C ASP A 146 13.62 -13.45 -24.07
N ILE A 147 12.62 -13.10 -23.27
CA ILE A 147 12.74 -12.91 -21.83
C ILE A 147 11.96 -14.01 -21.10
N GLU A 148 12.44 -14.37 -19.93
CA GLU A 148 11.68 -15.19 -18.99
C GLU A 148 11.38 -14.36 -17.76
N PHE A 149 10.12 -14.42 -17.27
CA PHE A 149 9.77 -13.77 -16.03
C PHE A 149 9.17 -14.74 -15.02
N THR A 150 9.34 -14.44 -13.74
CA THR A 150 8.79 -15.20 -12.62
C THR A 150 8.33 -14.25 -11.54
N PHE A 151 7.13 -14.49 -11.00
CA PHE A 151 6.63 -13.77 -9.83
C PHE A 151 6.98 -14.50 -8.54
N HIS A 152 7.40 -13.74 -7.52
CA HIS A 152 7.71 -14.24 -6.19
C HIS A 152 6.88 -13.49 -5.13
N ALA A 153 6.32 -14.19 -4.14
CA ALA A 153 5.47 -13.57 -3.12
C ALA A 153 6.24 -12.51 -2.32
N ALA A 154 5.71 -11.29 -2.27
CA ALA A 154 6.34 -10.15 -1.60
C ALA A 154 5.77 -9.85 -0.19
N GLY A 155 4.66 -10.48 0.23
CA GLY A 155 4.14 -10.43 1.60
C GLY A 155 3.47 -9.11 2.03
N HIS A 156 3.45 -8.09 1.18
CA HIS A 156 2.94 -6.76 1.48
C HIS A 156 1.41 -6.71 1.62
N ILE A 157 0.69 -7.04 0.56
CA ILE A 157 -0.77 -7.23 0.54
C ILE A 157 -1.15 -8.47 -0.29
N ALA A 158 -2.43 -8.82 -0.32
CA ALA A 158 -2.93 -9.92 -1.14
C ALA A 158 -2.54 -9.72 -2.61
N GLY A 159 -1.78 -10.66 -3.16
CA GLY A 159 -1.31 -10.61 -4.55
C GLY A 159 0.00 -9.88 -4.78
N ALA A 160 0.59 -9.26 -3.77
CA ALA A 160 1.87 -8.57 -3.91
C ALA A 160 2.99 -9.53 -4.32
N CYS A 161 3.77 -9.13 -5.34
CA CYS A 161 4.87 -9.92 -5.86
C CYS A 161 6.07 -9.08 -6.25
N GLY A 162 7.26 -9.67 -6.08
CA GLY A 162 8.46 -9.26 -6.79
C GLY A 162 8.46 -9.88 -8.19
N VAL A 163 9.13 -9.21 -9.13
CA VAL A 163 9.23 -9.61 -10.54
C VAL A 163 10.68 -9.93 -10.87
N GLU A 164 10.95 -11.17 -11.14
CA GLU A 164 12.24 -11.62 -11.68
C GLU A 164 12.17 -11.63 -13.21
N ILE A 165 13.18 -11.07 -13.87
CA ILE A 165 13.33 -11.11 -15.32
C ILE A 165 14.71 -11.68 -15.65
N VAL A 166 14.72 -12.70 -16.50
CA VAL A 166 15.93 -13.31 -17.04
C VAL A 166 15.98 -13.04 -18.55
N HIS A 167 17.06 -12.42 -18.99
CA HIS A 167 17.37 -12.19 -20.40
C HIS A 167 18.80 -12.63 -20.70
N LYS A 168 18.95 -13.65 -21.52
CA LYS A 168 20.27 -14.31 -21.77
C LYS A 168 20.90 -14.77 -20.45
N HIS A 169 21.99 -14.10 -20.05
CA HIS A 169 22.70 -14.40 -18.80
C HIS A 169 22.44 -13.39 -17.68
N ARG A 170 21.59 -12.40 -17.95
CA ARG A 170 21.30 -11.34 -16.98
C ARG A 170 20.05 -11.68 -16.19
N ARG A 171 20.17 -11.51 -14.88
CA ARG A 171 19.11 -11.70 -13.89
C ARG A 171 18.77 -10.36 -13.26
N ILE A 172 17.53 -9.92 -13.40
CA ILE A 172 17.04 -8.63 -12.91
C ILE A 172 15.89 -8.92 -11.96
N PHE A 173 15.89 -8.28 -10.80
CA PHE A 173 14.83 -8.46 -9.83
C PHE A 173 14.26 -7.12 -9.36
N PHE A 174 12.95 -6.98 -9.45
CA PHE A 174 12.16 -5.88 -8.91
C PHE A 174 11.44 -6.38 -7.67
N THR A 175 11.69 -5.79 -6.51
CA THR A 175 11.07 -6.27 -5.26
C THR A 175 9.57 -6.00 -5.21
N GLY A 176 9.07 -4.94 -5.88
CA GLY A 176 7.81 -4.33 -5.50
C GLY A 176 7.88 -3.91 -4.03
N ASP A 177 6.73 -3.74 -3.41
CA ASP A 177 6.63 -3.48 -1.98
C ASP A 177 6.70 -4.79 -1.20
N VAL A 178 7.54 -4.84 -0.17
CA VAL A 178 7.96 -6.08 0.49
C VAL A 178 7.70 -6.04 1.99
N LEU A 179 7.21 -7.15 2.54
CA LEU A 179 7.25 -7.42 3.97
C LEU A 179 7.73 -8.84 4.22
N PHE A 180 8.90 -9.02 4.83
CA PHE A 180 9.46 -10.35 5.10
C PHE A 180 8.77 -11.07 6.26
N SER A 181 8.33 -10.35 7.26
CA SER A 181 7.63 -10.93 8.41
C SER A 181 6.18 -11.29 8.06
N PRO A 182 5.64 -12.41 8.60
CA PRO A 182 4.26 -12.78 8.35
C PRO A 182 3.28 -11.79 8.99
N GLN A 183 2.17 -11.57 8.31
CA GLN A 183 0.97 -10.91 8.82
C GLN A 183 -0.02 -11.96 9.32
N ARG A 184 -1.11 -11.53 9.95
CA ARG A 184 -2.15 -12.46 10.38
C ARG A 184 -2.91 -13.07 9.20
N ILE A 185 -3.02 -12.32 8.12
CA ILE A 185 -3.76 -12.72 6.92
C ILE A 185 -2.87 -13.15 5.74
N LEU A 186 -1.55 -13.00 5.84
CA LEU A 186 -0.60 -13.30 4.77
C LEU A 186 0.69 -13.90 5.32
N ASP A 187 1.29 -14.80 4.58
CA ASP A 187 2.68 -15.17 4.78
C ASP A 187 3.60 -13.99 4.49
N GLY A 188 4.79 -13.98 5.11
CA GLY A 188 5.85 -13.04 4.75
C GLY A 188 6.41 -13.30 3.35
N ALA A 189 7.21 -12.38 2.85
CA ALA A 189 7.83 -12.48 1.54
C ALA A 189 8.68 -13.75 1.39
N LYS A 190 8.59 -14.38 0.21
CA LYS A 190 9.38 -15.53 -0.21
C LYS A 190 10.17 -15.17 -1.47
N LEU A 191 11.02 -14.15 -1.34
CA LEU A 191 11.87 -13.68 -2.43
C LEU A 191 13.12 -14.55 -2.58
N PRO A 192 13.61 -14.78 -3.81
CA PRO A 192 14.82 -15.57 -4.04
C PRO A 192 16.06 -14.84 -3.49
N ARG A 193 16.91 -15.56 -2.75
CA ARG A 193 18.17 -15.06 -2.21
C ARG A 193 19.32 -15.63 -3.06
N VAL A 194 19.44 -15.11 -4.26
CA VAL A 194 20.44 -15.51 -5.25
C VAL A 194 21.12 -14.27 -5.82
N HIS A 195 22.24 -14.46 -6.52
CA HIS A 195 22.89 -13.35 -7.20
C HIS A 195 22.01 -12.76 -8.31
N PHE A 196 21.85 -11.43 -8.31
CA PHE A 196 21.23 -10.66 -9.37
C PHE A 196 22.25 -9.75 -10.05
N ASP A 197 22.16 -9.56 -11.38
CA ASP A 197 22.92 -8.51 -12.04
C ASP A 197 22.37 -7.12 -11.68
N THR A 198 21.04 -7.01 -11.53
CA THR A 198 20.40 -5.78 -11.11
C THR A 198 19.29 -6.08 -10.11
N LEU A 199 19.33 -5.41 -8.97
CA LEU A 199 18.26 -5.37 -7.96
C LEU A 199 17.60 -3.99 -7.98
N VAL A 200 16.29 -3.94 -8.21
CA VAL A 200 15.46 -2.73 -8.09
C VAL A 200 14.63 -2.90 -6.81
N THR A 201 14.86 -2.06 -5.82
CA THR A 201 14.29 -2.25 -4.47
C THR A 201 13.55 -1.02 -3.97
N GLU A 202 12.43 -1.27 -3.26
CA GLU A 202 11.77 -0.23 -2.47
C GLU A 202 12.69 0.28 -1.36
N THR A 203 12.40 1.49 -0.88
CA THR A 203 13.14 2.15 0.20
C THR A 203 12.22 2.86 1.21
N THR A 204 10.96 2.47 1.29
CA THR A 204 9.88 3.15 2.03
C THR A 204 10.28 3.51 3.47
N HIS A 205 10.89 2.59 4.20
CA HIS A 205 11.29 2.80 5.59
C HIS A 205 12.75 3.21 5.80
N GLY A 206 13.47 3.64 4.75
CA GLY A 206 14.89 4.01 4.88
C GLY A 206 15.18 5.12 5.90
N ALA A 207 14.27 6.07 6.07
CA ALA A 207 14.37 7.12 7.08
C ALA A 207 13.78 6.76 8.45
N THR A 208 13.21 5.56 8.60
CA THR A 208 12.56 5.15 9.86
C THR A 208 13.49 4.29 10.69
N ASP A 209 13.85 4.77 11.86
CA ASP A 209 14.60 4.00 12.85
C ASP A 209 13.62 3.19 13.70
N LYS A 210 13.76 1.87 13.67
CA LYS A 210 12.93 0.98 14.50
C LYS A 210 13.77 0.43 15.63
N PRO A 211 13.29 0.48 16.90
CA PRO A 211 13.98 -0.15 18.01
C PRO A 211 14.20 -1.65 17.73
N PRO A 212 15.39 -2.18 17.98
CA PRO A 212 15.65 -3.61 17.87
C PRO A 212 14.70 -4.40 18.79
N GLY A 213 14.14 -5.50 18.29
CA GLY A 213 13.25 -6.37 19.06
C GLY A 213 11.78 -5.97 19.12
N ASN A 214 11.37 -4.92 18.39
CA ASN A 214 9.94 -4.60 18.28
C ASN A 214 9.24 -5.58 17.32
N LEU A 215 8.84 -6.72 17.88
CA LEU A 215 8.14 -7.77 17.15
C LEU A 215 6.67 -7.38 16.94
N ARG A 216 6.13 -7.71 15.76
CA ARG A 216 4.70 -7.54 15.44
C ARG A 216 3.77 -8.17 16.49
N SER A 217 4.18 -9.30 17.10
CA SER A 217 3.45 -9.94 18.18
C SER A 217 3.31 -9.05 19.43
N ASN A 218 4.35 -8.29 19.79
CA ASN A 218 4.31 -7.36 20.90
C ASN A 218 3.36 -6.19 20.61
N GLU A 219 3.37 -5.68 19.39
CA GLU A 219 2.45 -4.64 18.96
C GLU A 219 0.99 -5.11 18.97
N MET A 220 0.73 -6.38 18.63
CA MET A 220 -0.61 -6.98 18.75
C MET A 220 -1.09 -6.99 20.20
N ILE A 221 -0.23 -7.41 21.14
CA ILE A 221 -0.55 -7.41 22.59
C ILE A 221 -0.81 -5.98 23.05
N ARG A 222 0.09 -5.03 22.73
CA ARG A 222 -0.03 -3.62 23.11
C ARG A 222 -1.32 -2.99 22.58
N LEU A 223 -1.70 -3.29 21.32
CA LEU A 223 -2.96 -2.80 20.73
C LEU A 223 -4.18 -3.32 21.51
N ILE A 224 -4.23 -4.63 21.78
CA ILE A 224 -5.35 -5.24 22.51
C ILE A 224 -5.45 -4.70 23.94
N ASP A 225 -4.33 -4.51 24.64
CA ASP A 225 -4.30 -3.93 25.96
C ASP A 225 -4.79 -2.46 25.96
N THR A 226 -4.38 -1.67 24.96
CA THR A 226 -4.86 -0.29 24.80
C THR A 226 -6.35 -0.25 24.54
N ILE A 227 -6.87 -1.13 23.70
CA ILE A 227 -8.32 -1.27 23.45
C ILE A 227 -9.06 -1.59 24.75
N ASN A 228 -8.61 -2.63 25.47
CA ASN A 228 -9.27 -3.05 26.72
C ASN A 228 -9.26 -1.95 27.78
N ARG A 229 -8.13 -1.28 28.00
CA ARG A 229 -8.03 -0.14 28.94
C ARG A 229 -9.00 0.99 28.57
N THR A 230 -9.14 1.26 27.26
CA THR A 230 -10.05 2.28 26.76
C THR A 230 -11.51 1.90 27.00
N LEU A 231 -11.88 0.66 26.71
CA LEU A 231 -13.23 0.15 26.94
C LEU A 231 -13.59 0.15 28.44
N LEU A 232 -12.67 -0.24 29.33
CA LEU A 232 -12.86 -0.28 30.78
C LEU A 232 -13.14 1.11 31.37
N ARG A 233 -12.53 2.18 30.83
CA ARG A 233 -12.83 3.57 31.26
C ARG A 233 -14.04 4.20 30.58
N GLY A 234 -14.86 3.38 29.88
CA GLY A 234 -16.08 3.84 29.20
C GLY A 234 -15.83 4.56 27.87
N GLY A 235 -14.63 4.46 27.31
CA GLY A 235 -14.24 5.09 26.06
C GLY A 235 -14.49 4.23 24.83
N SER A 236 -14.42 4.84 23.66
CA SER A 236 -14.40 4.19 22.36
C SER A 236 -13.00 4.24 21.76
N VAL A 237 -12.69 3.29 20.88
CA VAL A 237 -11.41 3.23 20.15
C VAL A 237 -11.66 3.46 18.68
N LEU A 238 -10.94 4.40 18.09
CA LEU A 238 -10.84 4.55 16.64
C LEU A 238 -9.53 3.92 16.14
N ILE A 239 -9.63 3.07 15.13
CA ILE A 239 -8.50 2.49 14.42
C ILE A 239 -8.61 2.89 12.95
N PRO A 240 -7.92 3.97 12.52
CA PRO A 240 -7.86 4.37 11.12
C PRO A 240 -7.08 3.33 10.31
N VAL A 241 -7.64 2.85 9.20
CA VAL A 241 -7.05 1.76 8.40
C VAL A 241 -7.12 2.02 6.90
N PHE A 242 -6.11 1.56 6.15
CA PHE A 242 -6.23 1.41 4.71
C PHE A 242 -7.24 0.32 4.37
N ALA A 243 -8.03 0.57 3.33
CA ALA A 243 -9.12 -0.33 2.95
C ALA A 243 -8.65 -1.71 2.49
N LEU A 244 -7.54 -1.75 1.72
CA LEU A 244 -6.93 -2.99 1.25
C LEU A 244 -5.73 -3.38 2.12
N GLY A 245 -5.78 -4.57 2.69
CA GLY A 245 -4.74 -5.17 3.52
C GLY A 245 -4.91 -4.84 5.01
N ARG A 246 -4.78 -3.57 5.40
CA ARG A 246 -4.72 -3.19 6.82
C ARG A 246 -6.04 -3.39 7.57
N MET A 247 -7.18 -3.10 6.95
CA MET A 247 -8.48 -3.35 7.59
C MET A 247 -8.66 -4.84 7.90
N GLN A 248 -8.39 -5.70 6.95
CA GLN A 248 -8.57 -7.15 7.10
C GLN A 248 -7.58 -7.74 8.12
N GLU A 249 -6.35 -7.26 8.15
CA GLU A 249 -5.35 -7.62 9.16
C GLU A 249 -5.83 -7.28 10.56
N ILE A 250 -6.30 -6.06 10.80
CA ILE A 250 -6.79 -5.62 12.11
C ILE A 250 -8.04 -6.42 12.52
N LEU A 251 -8.97 -6.68 11.59
CA LEU A 251 -10.15 -7.50 11.88
C LEU A 251 -9.75 -8.93 12.27
N ALA A 252 -8.76 -9.52 11.62
CA ALA A 252 -8.24 -10.85 11.96
C ALA A 252 -7.55 -10.84 13.35
N ILE A 253 -6.78 -9.80 13.68
CA ILE A 253 -6.19 -9.64 15.02
C ILE A 253 -7.26 -9.53 16.10
N LEU A 254 -8.28 -8.69 15.89
CA LEU A 254 -9.40 -8.56 16.83
C LEU A 254 -10.19 -9.86 16.99
N HIS A 255 -10.37 -10.61 15.91
CA HIS A 255 -11.01 -11.91 15.91
C HIS A 255 -10.26 -12.92 16.80
N ASP A 256 -8.96 -13.04 16.59
CA ASP A 256 -8.14 -13.94 17.42
C ASP A 256 -8.16 -13.51 18.89
N ALA A 257 -8.01 -12.21 19.15
CA ALA A 257 -8.05 -11.72 20.53
C ALA A 257 -9.39 -12.04 21.22
N ARG A 258 -10.50 -11.98 20.48
CA ARG A 258 -11.83 -12.34 20.99
C ARG A 258 -11.96 -13.85 21.21
N LYS A 259 -11.51 -14.65 20.24
CA LYS A 259 -11.53 -16.12 20.29
C LYS A 259 -10.75 -16.66 21.50
N PHE A 260 -9.65 -16.01 21.86
CA PHE A 260 -8.82 -16.38 23.01
C PHE A 260 -9.15 -15.59 24.29
N ASN A 261 -10.31 -14.95 24.37
CA ASN A 261 -10.78 -14.16 25.53
C ASN A 261 -9.81 -13.06 25.99
N ARG A 262 -9.03 -12.51 25.08
CA ARG A 262 -8.09 -11.39 25.31
C ARG A 262 -8.70 -10.02 25.04
N LEU A 263 -9.82 -9.97 24.31
CA LEU A 263 -10.54 -8.73 23.96
C LEU A 263 -11.89 -8.70 24.66
N GLY A 264 -12.15 -7.62 25.41
CA GLY A 264 -13.41 -7.37 26.09
C GLY A 264 -14.62 -7.33 25.17
N ALA A 265 -15.79 -7.65 25.71
CA ALA A 265 -17.04 -7.61 24.97
C ALA A 265 -17.44 -6.18 24.64
N ALA A 266 -17.23 -5.75 23.39
CA ALA A 266 -17.66 -4.45 22.86
C ALA A 266 -18.06 -4.61 21.39
N PRO A 267 -19.03 -3.82 20.87
CA PRO A 267 -19.36 -3.83 19.46
C PRO A 267 -18.17 -3.35 18.64
N ILE A 268 -17.97 -4.00 17.48
CA ILE A 268 -16.97 -3.60 16.49
C ILE A 268 -17.70 -3.07 15.27
N PHE A 269 -17.34 -1.87 14.86
CA PHE A 269 -17.92 -1.17 13.74
C PHE A 269 -16.91 -1.08 12.59
N ALA A 270 -17.34 -1.42 11.39
CA ALA A 270 -16.55 -1.25 10.18
C ALA A 270 -17.45 -0.89 9.00
N SER A 271 -16.93 -0.17 8.02
CA SER A 271 -17.68 0.25 6.83
C SER A 271 -16.75 0.65 5.68
N GLY A 272 -17.34 0.84 4.49
CA GLY A 272 -16.66 1.33 3.30
C GLY A 272 -15.99 0.22 2.48
N LEU A 273 -15.14 0.64 1.53
CA LEU A 273 -14.46 -0.24 0.57
C LEU A 273 -13.77 -1.44 1.23
N GLY A 274 -13.16 -1.23 2.39
CA GLY A 274 -12.46 -2.32 3.09
C GLY A 274 -13.37 -3.49 3.46
N MET A 275 -14.67 -3.26 3.71
CA MET A 275 -15.64 -4.32 3.95
C MET A 275 -16.00 -5.08 2.67
N ASP A 276 -16.13 -4.39 1.54
CA ASP A 276 -16.34 -5.05 0.24
C ASP A 276 -15.12 -5.91 -0.10
N LEU A 277 -13.91 -5.42 0.17
CA LEU A 277 -12.67 -6.17 -0.07
C LEU A 277 -12.53 -7.43 0.80
N CYS A 278 -13.24 -7.53 1.93
CA CYS A 278 -13.29 -8.76 2.72
C CYS A 278 -13.90 -9.94 1.92
N ASP A 279 -14.90 -9.68 1.09
CA ASP A 279 -15.50 -10.72 0.23
C ASP A 279 -14.50 -11.18 -0.84
N TYR A 280 -13.74 -10.25 -1.43
CA TYR A 280 -12.67 -10.59 -2.38
C TYR A 280 -11.55 -11.42 -1.73
N LEU A 281 -11.13 -11.07 -0.50
CA LEU A 281 -10.09 -11.81 0.20
C LEU A 281 -10.55 -13.24 0.59
N ASP A 282 -11.80 -13.40 0.96
CA ASP A 282 -12.40 -14.72 1.21
C ASP A 282 -12.39 -15.60 -0.06
N ASP A 283 -12.75 -15.02 -1.22
CA ASP A 283 -12.70 -15.70 -2.50
C ASP A 283 -11.27 -16.01 -2.96
N ILE A 284 -10.32 -15.09 -2.75
CA ILE A 284 -8.90 -15.31 -3.01
C ILE A 284 -8.36 -16.43 -2.12
N SER A 285 -8.70 -16.42 -0.84
CA SER A 285 -8.34 -17.50 0.10
C SER A 285 -8.77 -18.86 -0.40
N LYS A 286 -10.04 -18.98 -0.78
CA LYS A 286 -10.62 -20.25 -1.30
C LYS A 286 -9.97 -20.71 -2.60
N LYS A 287 -9.67 -19.79 -3.52
CA LYS A 287 -9.12 -20.11 -4.85
C LYS A 287 -7.63 -20.38 -4.86
N THR A 288 -6.88 -19.76 -3.97
CA THR A 288 -5.42 -19.74 -4.06
C THR A 288 -4.70 -20.29 -2.83
N GLY A 289 -5.33 -20.24 -1.65
CA GLY A 289 -4.69 -20.55 -0.38
C GLY A 289 -3.62 -19.51 0.05
N LEU A 290 -3.43 -18.43 -0.70
CA LEU A 290 -2.38 -17.43 -0.45
C LEU A 290 -2.78 -16.37 0.60
N VAL A 291 -4.04 -16.35 1.00
CA VAL A 291 -4.60 -15.41 1.98
C VAL A 291 -5.29 -16.19 3.09
N HIS A 292 -5.02 -15.84 4.34
CA HIS A 292 -5.57 -16.51 5.53
C HIS A 292 -6.79 -15.75 6.11
N PHE A 293 -7.56 -15.10 5.26
CA PHE A 293 -8.76 -14.36 5.65
C PHE A 293 -10.01 -15.09 5.17
N THR A 294 -11.01 -15.22 6.05
CA THR A 294 -12.31 -15.79 5.70
C THR A 294 -13.45 -14.88 6.18
N ARG A 295 -14.57 -14.87 5.46
CA ARG A 295 -15.75 -14.11 5.84
C ARG A 295 -16.35 -14.54 7.20
N THR A 296 -16.02 -15.74 7.68
CA THR A 296 -16.37 -16.23 9.03
C THR A 296 -15.90 -15.28 10.12
N ILE A 297 -14.73 -14.65 9.96
CA ILE A 297 -14.19 -13.61 10.88
C ILE A 297 -15.23 -12.51 11.13
N LEU A 298 -15.86 -11.99 10.08
CA LEU A 298 -16.87 -10.92 10.20
C LEU A 298 -18.11 -11.35 10.98
N LYS A 299 -18.55 -12.61 10.75
CA LYS A 299 -19.72 -13.19 11.44
C LYS A 299 -19.43 -13.41 12.92
N GLU A 300 -18.28 -14.01 13.25
CA GLU A 300 -17.89 -14.31 14.62
C GLU A 300 -17.59 -13.03 15.43
N LEU A 301 -17.01 -12.00 14.81
CA LEU A 301 -16.87 -10.68 15.40
C LEU A 301 -18.19 -9.92 15.54
N LYS A 302 -19.27 -10.36 14.86
CA LYS A 302 -20.56 -9.66 14.79
C LYS A 302 -20.39 -8.21 14.36
N ILE A 303 -19.63 -7.99 13.27
CA ILE A 303 -19.32 -6.65 12.77
C ILE A 303 -20.61 -5.87 12.47
N LYS A 304 -20.70 -4.65 12.98
CA LYS A 304 -21.78 -3.71 12.71
C LYS A 304 -21.32 -2.64 11.70
N LYS A 305 -22.26 -2.10 10.94
CA LYS A 305 -21.96 -0.93 10.11
C LYS A 305 -21.69 0.29 11.00
N SER A 306 -20.69 1.08 10.64
CA SER A 306 -20.44 2.35 11.31
C SER A 306 -21.68 3.26 11.21
N PRO A 307 -22.08 3.96 12.30
CA PRO A 307 -23.20 4.89 12.25
C PRO A 307 -23.01 5.92 11.13
N ARG A 308 -24.09 6.26 10.42
CA ARG A 308 -24.08 7.27 9.35
C ARG A 308 -24.45 8.66 9.86
N ASP A 309 -25.08 8.72 11.01
CA ASP A 309 -25.62 9.91 11.69
C ASP A 309 -24.65 10.51 12.72
N LEU A 310 -23.34 10.29 12.50
CA LEU A 310 -22.31 10.89 13.33
C LEU A 310 -22.33 12.41 13.18
N VAL A 311 -22.44 13.09 14.31
CA VAL A 311 -22.35 14.54 14.37
C VAL A 311 -20.93 14.94 14.74
N PRO A 312 -20.18 15.61 13.85
CA PRO A 312 -18.82 16.03 14.15
C PRO A 312 -18.72 16.80 15.47
N GLY A 313 -17.72 16.50 16.28
CA GLY A 313 -17.55 17.12 17.60
C GLY A 313 -18.43 16.54 18.71
N LYS A 314 -19.38 15.66 18.42
CA LYS A 314 -20.19 14.96 19.43
C LYS A 314 -19.79 13.49 19.52
N GLU A 315 -19.80 12.97 20.75
CA GLU A 315 -19.49 11.53 20.94
C GLU A 315 -20.43 10.64 20.13
N PRO A 316 -19.93 9.52 19.57
CA PRO A 316 -20.78 8.57 18.86
C PRO A 316 -21.78 7.94 19.82
N PRO A 317 -23.00 7.59 19.35
CA PRO A 317 -24.08 7.11 20.20
C PRO A 317 -23.80 5.76 20.90
N THR A 318 -22.81 5.04 20.44
CA THR A 318 -22.47 3.72 20.97
C THR A 318 -20.98 3.62 21.27
N GLN A 319 -20.65 3.19 22.49
CA GLN A 319 -19.29 2.80 22.85
C GLN A 319 -18.86 1.58 22.02
N GLY A 320 -17.64 1.60 21.47
CA GLY A 320 -17.14 0.47 20.70
C GLY A 320 -15.79 0.68 20.06
N ILE A 321 -15.42 -0.29 19.21
CA ILE A 321 -14.19 -0.28 18.43
C ILE A 321 -14.57 0.05 16.98
N TYR A 322 -14.04 1.15 16.44
CA TYR A 322 -14.33 1.65 15.11
C TYR A 322 -13.11 1.40 14.19
N VAL A 323 -13.23 0.44 13.28
CA VAL A 323 -12.20 0.10 12.29
C VAL A 323 -12.64 0.64 10.93
N VAL A 324 -12.17 1.82 10.56
CA VAL A 324 -12.69 2.56 9.40
C VAL A 324 -11.57 3.23 8.59
N SER A 325 -11.79 3.38 7.29
CA SER A 325 -10.89 4.11 6.40
C SER A 325 -11.19 5.64 6.39
N SER A 326 -10.22 6.49 6.07
CA SER A 326 -8.87 6.19 5.59
C SER A 326 -7.87 6.03 6.74
N GLY A 327 -6.76 5.33 6.46
CA GLY A 327 -5.68 5.14 7.43
C GLY A 327 -4.94 6.42 7.82
N MET A 328 -4.92 7.41 6.91
CA MET A 328 -4.29 8.72 7.10
C MET A 328 -5.28 9.80 7.57
N MET A 329 -6.52 9.41 7.87
CA MET A 329 -7.60 10.34 8.26
C MET A 329 -7.81 11.48 7.27
N VAL A 330 -7.74 11.20 5.97
CA VAL A 330 -8.00 12.18 4.92
C VAL A 330 -9.38 12.81 5.14
N GLU A 331 -9.49 14.10 4.87
CA GLU A 331 -10.71 14.87 5.07
C GLU A 331 -11.95 14.21 4.44
N LYS A 332 -13.11 14.41 5.07
CA LYS A 332 -14.40 13.85 4.64
C LYS A 332 -14.49 12.32 4.64
N THR A 333 -13.50 11.62 5.22
CA THR A 333 -13.59 10.17 5.44
C THR A 333 -14.22 9.81 6.78
N ALA A 334 -14.66 8.56 6.93
CA ALA A 334 -15.26 8.09 8.18
C ALA A 334 -14.30 8.20 9.38
N SER A 335 -13.02 7.91 9.19
CA SER A 335 -12.00 8.03 10.23
C SER A 335 -11.80 9.49 10.67
N TYR A 336 -11.82 10.43 9.72
CA TYR A 336 -11.72 11.86 10.01
C TYR A 336 -12.90 12.38 10.86
N THR A 337 -14.12 12.03 10.46
CA THR A 337 -15.33 12.39 11.19
C THR A 337 -15.35 11.79 12.60
N LEU A 338 -15.02 10.49 12.73
CA LEU A 338 -14.94 9.83 14.04
C LEU A 338 -13.84 10.41 14.94
N ALA A 339 -12.69 10.78 14.37
CA ALA A 339 -11.63 11.43 15.13
C ALA A 339 -12.11 12.76 15.73
N SER A 340 -12.86 13.58 14.97
CA SER A 340 -13.45 14.82 15.48
C SER A 340 -14.45 14.58 16.62
N CYS A 341 -15.09 13.41 16.65
CA CYS A 341 -16.03 13.04 17.72
C CYS A 341 -15.32 12.56 19.00
N LEU A 342 -14.11 12.00 18.88
CA LEU A 342 -13.45 11.32 20.00
C LEU A 342 -12.31 12.12 20.62
N VAL A 343 -11.62 12.96 19.85
CA VAL A 343 -10.37 13.60 20.23
C VAL A 343 -10.47 14.46 21.50
N GLY A 344 -11.64 15.05 21.77
CA GLY A 344 -11.86 15.98 22.88
C GLY A 344 -12.03 15.33 24.26
N ASN A 345 -12.09 14.02 24.38
CA ASN A 345 -12.36 13.35 25.65
C ASN A 345 -11.32 12.27 26.00
N ALA A 346 -10.72 12.38 27.19
CA ALA A 346 -9.65 11.52 27.69
C ALA A 346 -10.03 10.03 27.84
N LYS A 347 -11.32 9.71 27.86
CA LYS A 347 -11.74 8.30 27.93
C LYS A 347 -11.49 7.53 26.62
N HIS A 348 -11.35 8.23 25.47
CA HIS A 348 -11.20 7.62 24.16
C HIS A 348 -9.74 7.39 23.77
N SER A 349 -9.53 6.53 22.75
CA SER A 349 -8.23 6.35 22.11
C SER A 349 -8.35 6.36 20.59
N ILE A 350 -7.33 6.90 19.92
CA ILE A 350 -7.13 6.83 18.47
C ILE A 350 -5.83 6.07 18.24
N CYS A 351 -5.93 4.90 17.61
CA CYS A 351 -4.84 3.94 17.44
C CYS A 351 -4.44 3.86 15.95
N PHE A 352 -3.38 4.53 15.56
CA PHE A 352 -2.83 4.43 14.21
C PHE A 352 -2.05 3.12 14.05
N VAL A 353 -2.34 2.36 12.99
CA VAL A 353 -1.83 1.00 12.78
C VAL A 353 -1.09 0.83 11.45
N GLY A 354 -0.72 1.90 10.81
CA GLY A 354 -0.02 1.90 9.52
C GLY A 354 0.68 3.22 9.27
N TYR A 355 1.21 3.33 8.06
CA TYR A 355 1.81 4.59 7.60
C TYR A 355 0.80 5.73 7.66
N CYS A 356 1.26 6.88 8.08
CA CYS A 356 0.50 8.12 8.05
C CYS A 356 1.44 9.24 7.60
N ASP A 357 1.13 9.82 6.45
CA ASP A 357 1.94 10.90 5.89
C ASP A 357 1.87 12.14 6.80
N PRO A 358 3.00 12.78 7.13
CA PRO A 358 3.05 13.95 8.00
C PRO A 358 2.15 15.11 7.58
N ASP A 359 1.92 15.28 6.27
CA ASP A 359 1.12 16.38 5.73
C ASP A 359 -0.40 16.11 5.74
N THR A 360 -0.82 14.93 6.22
CA THR A 360 -2.23 14.55 6.34
C THR A 360 -2.80 14.93 7.71
N PRO A 361 -4.14 15.06 7.86
CA PRO A 361 -4.76 15.28 9.17
C PRO A 361 -4.38 14.23 10.21
N GLY A 362 -4.20 12.97 9.79
CA GLY A 362 -3.72 11.91 10.67
C GLY A 362 -2.28 12.11 11.11
N GLY A 363 -1.39 12.55 10.22
CA GLY A 363 0.00 12.89 10.53
C GLY A 363 0.09 14.07 11.49
N HIS A 364 -0.65 15.14 11.22
CA HIS A 364 -0.74 16.29 12.13
C HIS A 364 -1.24 15.88 13.51
N LEU A 365 -2.26 15.00 13.60
CA LEU A 365 -2.78 14.54 14.89
C LEU A 365 -1.76 13.66 15.65
N GLN A 366 -0.96 12.86 14.93
CA GLN A 366 0.12 12.07 15.55
C GLN A 366 1.27 12.94 16.09
N ALA A 367 1.54 14.08 15.46
CA ALA A 367 2.61 15.00 15.85
C ALA A 367 2.17 15.94 16.97
N ALA A 368 0.88 16.19 17.12
CA ALA A 368 0.34 17.11 18.11
C ALA A 368 0.43 16.55 19.54
N GLN A 369 0.60 17.48 20.51
CA GLN A 369 0.72 17.12 21.91
C GLN A 369 -0.65 17.10 22.63
N ASN A 370 -0.74 16.34 23.70
CA ASN A 370 -1.93 16.34 24.55
C ASN A 370 -2.18 17.73 25.12
N GLY A 371 -3.41 18.23 25.00
CA GLY A 371 -3.81 19.56 25.43
C GLY A 371 -3.77 20.65 24.34
N GLU A 372 -3.11 20.39 23.21
CA GLU A 372 -3.14 21.28 22.06
C GLU A 372 -4.52 21.34 21.41
N GLU A 373 -4.80 22.45 20.74
CA GLU A 373 -6.02 22.61 19.95
C GLU A 373 -5.82 22.05 18.54
N PHE A 374 -6.73 21.22 18.09
CA PHE A 374 -6.75 20.63 16.76
C PHE A 374 -8.00 21.06 15.99
N LEU A 375 -7.80 21.52 14.75
CA LEU A 375 -8.88 21.96 13.87
C LEU A 375 -9.18 20.89 12.81
N PHE A 376 -10.37 20.32 12.87
CA PHE A 376 -10.94 19.49 11.80
C PHE A 376 -11.66 20.40 10.79
N ALA A 377 -10.88 21.00 9.87
CA ALA A 377 -11.35 22.07 8.98
C ALA A 377 -12.56 21.64 8.12
N ALA A 378 -12.51 20.45 7.52
CA ALA A 378 -13.56 19.96 6.63
C ALA A 378 -14.93 19.71 7.30
N VAL A 379 -14.99 19.65 8.63
CA VAL A 379 -16.22 19.49 9.41
C VAL A 379 -16.44 20.65 10.40
N ASN A 380 -15.60 21.68 10.33
CA ASN A 380 -15.65 22.87 11.18
C ASN A 380 -15.72 22.58 12.69
N VAL A 381 -14.87 21.64 13.14
CA VAL A 381 -14.77 21.27 14.56
C VAL A 381 -13.39 21.61 15.07
N LYS A 382 -13.32 22.42 16.14
CA LYS A 382 -12.12 22.72 16.90
C LYS A 382 -12.21 22.04 18.26
N ALA A 383 -11.24 21.22 18.61
CA ALA A 383 -11.25 20.48 19.86
C ALA A 383 -9.84 20.45 20.47
N ARG A 384 -9.79 20.47 21.81
CA ARG A 384 -8.53 20.26 22.54
C ARG A 384 -8.25 18.76 22.61
N ILE A 385 -7.07 18.33 22.20
CA ILE A 385 -6.65 16.92 22.25
C ILE A 385 -6.59 16.46 23.70
N ARG A 386 -7.43 15.49 24.03
CA ARG A 386 -7.48 14.82 25.35
C ARG A 386 -7.48 13.30 25.20
N ALA A 387 -7.97 12.79 24.05
CA ALA A 387 -7.94 11.36 23.77
C ALA A 387 -6.48 10.86 23.73
N GLN A 388 -6.29 9.61 24.08
CA GLN A 388 -5.01 8.93 23.96
C GLN A 388 -4.72 8.68 22.47
N ILE A 389 -3.66 9.28 21.94
CA ILE A 389 -3.19 9.05 20.57
C ILE A 389 -2.03 8.09 20.64
N GLU A 390 -2.14 6.93 19.99
CA GLU A 390 -1.07 5.93 19.94
C GLU A 390 -0.77 5.48 18.51
N ARG A 391 0.49 5.14 18.28
CA ARG A 391 0.97 4.53 17.04
C ARG A 391 1.43 3.11 17.31
N PHE A 392 1.04 2.19 16.41
CA PHE A 392 1.37 0.77 16.44
C PHE A 392 2.06 0.38 15.14
N GLU A 393 3.11 -0.42 15.24
CA GLU A 393 3.94 -0.83 14.12
C GLU A 393 3.37 -2.06 13.39
N PHE A 394 2.30 -1.83 12.62
CA PHE A 394 1.73 -2.84 11.72
C PHE A 394 2.00 -2.52 10.25
N SER A 395 3.17 -1.94 9.93
CA SER A 395 3.54 -1.64 8.55
C SER A 395 3.40 -2.87 7.64
N GLY A 396 3.03 -2.62 6.39
CA GLY A 396 3.07 -3.60 5.31
C GLY A 396 4.43 -3.67 4.61
N HIS A 397 5.40 -2.83 5.01
CA HIS A 397 6.73 -2.76 4.41
C HIS A 397 7.79 -3.31 5.36
N ALA A 398 8.82 -3.87 4.78
CA ALA A 398 10.01 -4.32 5.49
C ALA A 398 10.74 -3.16 6.19
N THR A 399 11.49 -3.47 7.23
CA THR A 399 12.41 -2.50 7.82
C THR A 399 13.58 -2.23 6.87
N ARG A 400 14.25 -1.10 7.05
CA ARG A 400 15.44 -0.77 6.26
C ARG A 400 16.56 -1.80 6.47
N GLU A 401 16.68 -2.35 7.68
CA GLU A 401 17.64 -3.40 8.00
C GLU A 401 17.33 -4.70 7.25
N GLU A 402 16.07 -5.14 7.21
CA GLU A 402 15.66 -6.33 6.47
C GLU A 402 15.90 -6.20 4.96
N LEU A 403 15.63 -5.02 4.36
CA LEU A 403 15.91 -4.78 2.94
C LEU A 403 17.42 -4.71 2.65
N LEU A 404 18.19 -4.09 3.55
CA LEU A 404 19.65 -4.07 3.45
C LEU A 404 20.22 -5.48 3.53
N ASP A 405 19.80 -6.29 4.50
CA ASP A 405 20.21 -7.68 4.65
C ASP A 405 19.84 -8.54 3.42
N TYR A 406 18.67 -8.26 2.83
CA TYR A 406 18.27 -8.89 1.57
C TYR A 406 19.21 -8.51 0.42
N ALA A 407 19.53 -7.24 0.25
CA ALA A 407 20.46 -6.78 -0.78
C ALA A 407 21.88 -7.39 -0.59
N LEU A 408 22.35 -7.44 0.67
CA LEU A 408 23.62 -8.07 1.03
C LEU A 408 23.63 -9.57 0.71
N ALA A 409 22.53 -10.29 0.95
CA ALA A 409 22.42 -11.71 0.62
C ALA A 409 22.39 -11.97 -0.88
N CYS A 410 21.84 -11.04 -1.67
CA CYS A 410 21.76 -11.17 -3.13
C CYS A 410 23.02 -10.75 -3.87
N GLN A 411 23.93 -9.97 -3.24
CA GLN A 411 25.20 -9.53 -3.85
C GLN A 411 25.04 -8.98 -5.29
N PRO A 412 24.13 -8.02 -5.56
CA PRO A 412 23.89 -7.54 -6.91
C PRO A 412 25.05 -6.71 -7.44
N ARG A 413 25.22 -6.69 -8.78
CA ARG A 413 26.20 -5.80 -9.44
C ARG A 413 25.71 -4.35 -9.49
N SER A 414 24.39 -4.17 -9.62
CA SER A 414 23.75 -2.85 -9.62
C SER A 414 22.52 -2.87 -8.73
N ILE A 415 22.29 -1.79 -7.99
CA ILE A 415 21.10 -1.59 -7.15
C ILE A 415 20.43 -0.29 -7.59
N VAL A 416 19.14 -0.34 -7.87
CA VAL A 416 18.33 0.83 -8.19
C VAL A 416 17.35 1.07 -7.06
N LEU A 417 17.42 2.27 -6.45
CA LEU A 417 16.55 2.67 -5.35
C LEU A 417 15.26 3.25 -5.90
N THR A 418 14.13 2.76 -5.41
CA THR A 418 12.79 3.22 -5.83
C THR A 418 11.87 3.34 -4.62
N HIS A 419 10.66 3.87 -4.80
CA HIS A 419 9.58 3.86 -3.83
C HIS A 419 10.03 4.27 -2.42
N GLY A 420 10.49 5.50 -2.29
CA GLY A 420 10.92 6.08 -1.01
C GLY A 420 11.24 7.56 -1.13
N ASP A 421 10.97 8.29 -0.07
CA ASP A 421 11.26 9.72 0.00
C ASP A 421 12.79 9.97 0.03
N PRO A 422 13.26 11.16 -0.35
CA PRO A 422 14.70 11.42 -0.48
C PRO A 422 15.56 11.05 0.75
N PRO A 423 15.13 11.30 2.02
CA PRO A 423 15.92 10.87 3.17
C PRO A 423 16.04 9.34 3.28
N ALA A 424 15.01 8.59 2.88
CA ALA A 424 15.02 7.13 2.90
C ALA A 424 16.00 6.57 1.86
N ARG A 425 15.96 7.10 0.63
CA ARG A 425 16.88 6.72 -0.45
C ARG A 425 18.33 7.06 -0.09
N ALA A 426 18.58 8.24 0.51
CA ALA A 426 19.91 8.65 0.94
C ALA A 426 20.52 7.71 1.99
N TRP A 427 19.71 7.22 2.95
CA TRP A 427 20.16 6.23 3.92
C TRP A 427 20.61 4.93 3.24
N PHE A 428 19.77 4.39 2.32
CA PHE A 428 20.12 3.18 1.56
C PHE A 428 21.38 3.40 0.69
N ALA A 429 21.47 4.53 -0.02
CA ALA A 429 22.63 4.82 -0.84
C ALA A 429 23.93 4.81 -0.02
N THR A 430 23.92 5.40 1.18
CA THR A 430 25.06 5.43 2.10
C THR A 430 25.41 4.02 2.59
N GLN A 431 24.42 3.27 3.11
CA GLN A 431 24.67 1.93 3.68
C GLN A 431 25.12 0.91 2.62
N LEU A 432 24.54 0.98 1.42
CA LEU A 432 24.91 0.08 0.33
C LEU A 432 26.30 0.41 -0.25
N ALA A 433 26.66 1.70 -0.36
CA ALA A 433 28.01 2.08 -0.79
C ALA A 433 29.08 1.60 0.18
N GLU A 434 28.80 1.61 1.48
CA GLU A 434 29.70 1.10 2.53
C GLU A 434 29.83 -0.44 2.51
N LYS A 435 28.69 -1.15 2.46
CA LYS A 435 28.63 -2.60 2.68
C LYS A 435 28.77 -3.42 1.39
N LEU A 436 28.48 -2.83 0.22
CA LEU A 436 28.62 -3.43 -1.11
C LEU A 436 29.43 -2.50 -2.04
N PRO A 437 30.72 -2.20 -1.74
CA PRO A 437 31.49 -1.21 -2.46
C PRO A 437 31.71 -1.53 -3.95
N GLN A 438 31.55 -2.78 -4.37
CA GLN A 438 31.61 -3.18 -5.78
C GLN A 438 30.26 -3.05 -6.51
N ALA A 439 29.16 -2.84 -5.82
CA ALA A 439 27.87 -2.66 -6.44
C ALA A 439 27.68 -1.20 -6.88
N LYS A 440 27.17 -1.00 -8.10
CA LYS A 440 26.76 0.32 -8.55
C LYS A 440 25.41 0.67 -7.95
N VAL A 441 25.37 1.56 -6.96
CA VAL A 441 24.12 2.07 -6.38
C VAL A 441 23.63 3.26 -7.19
N LEU A 442 22.36 3.23 -7.60
CA LEU A 442 21.69 4.26 -8.38
C LEU A 442 20.46 4.76 -7.62
N ASP A 443 20.41 6.07 -7.41
CA ASP A 443 19.20 6.80 -7.01
C ASP A 443 18.70 7.57 -8.24
N PRO A 444 17.70 7.03 -8.99
CA PRO A 444 17.31 7.62 -10.25
C PRO A 444 16.70 9.01 -10.06
N VAL A 445 17.20 9.98 -10.79
CA VAL A 445 16.50 11.24 -10.99
C VAL A 445 15.33 10.98 -11.93
N PRO A 446 14.10 11.38 -11.58
CA PRO A 446 12.94 11.20 -12.42
C PRO A 446 13.16 11.64 -13.87
N LEU A 447 12.61 10.89 -14.81
CA LEU A 447 12.63 11.11 -16.27
C LEU A 447 14.02 11.00 -16.93
N GLN A 448 15.09 10.78 -16.17
CA GLN A 448 16.42 10.56 -16.74
C GLN A 448 16.65 9.07 -17.05
N PRO A 449 17.23 8.74 -18.21
CA PRO A 449 17.59 7.37 -18.55
C PRO A 449 18.91 6.94 -17.89
N TYR A 450 18.91 5.77 -17.28
CA TYR A 450 20.12 5.15 -16.70
C TYR A 450 20.41 3.81 -17.38
N GLN A 451 21.69 3.50 -17.50
CA GLN A 451 22.17 2.17 -17.91
C GLN A 451 22.67 1.40 -16.68
N VAL A 452 22.08 0.23 -16.47
CA VAL A 452 22.37 -0.69 -15.37
C VAL A 452 22.66 -2.09 -15.88
#